data_0c9a2feab3126f47fefe9872f0deff67
#
_entry.id   0c9a2feab3126f47fefe9872f0deff67
#
_cell.length_a   1.000
_cell.length_b   1.000
_cell.length_c   1.000
_cell.angle_alpha   90.00
_cell.angle_beta   90.00
_cell.angle_gamma   90.00
#
_symmetry.space_group_name_H-M   'P 1'
#
loop_
_entity.id
_entity.type
_entity.pdbx_description
1 polymer ?
#
loop_
_entity_poly.entity_id
_entity_poly.type
_entity_poly.pdbx_seq_one_letter_code
_entity_poly.pdbx_strand_id
1 'polypeptide(L)'
;MTFRPLVLALLMALASAPAFADQRGQAKEQVEFGIQVAQRGLWKEAIYRWERAAQLDPTYAAAFNNLAVAYEHEGQLSKARAAYEKALALDPNNSLVRQNYDLFKEINDRSNRGSDR
;
A
#
# COMPACT_ATOMS: atom_id res chain seq x y z
N MET A 1 -39.32 30.20 43.68
CA MET A 1 -38.01 29.73 43.20
C MET A 1 -38.25 28.89 41.95
N THR A 2 -38.00 29.49 40.81
CA THR A 2 -38.08 28.77 39.53
C THR A 2 -36.70 28.20 39.19
N PHE A 3 -36.58 26.88 39.30
CA PHE A 3 -35.40 26.19 38.76
C PHE A 3 -35.48 26.25 37.23
N ARG A 4 -34.57 26.99 36.62
CA ARG A 4 -34.32 26.89 35.19
C ARG A 4 -33.42 25.68 34.96
N PRO A 5 -33.80 24.67 34.18
CA PRO A 5 -32.89 23.62 33.81
C PRO A 5 -31.82 24.24 32.91
N LEU A 6 -30.58 24.19 33.35
CA LEU A 6 -29.43 24.40 32.50
C LEU A 6 -29.47 23.25 31.48
N VAL A 7 -29.97 23.55 30.28
CA VAL A 7 -29.75 22.70 29.13
C VAL A 7 -28.30 22.84 28.78
N LEU A 8 -27.48 21.92 29.27
CA LEU A 8 -26.14 21.71 28.75
C LEU A 8 -26.36 21.22 27.32
N ALA A 9 -26.28 22.15 26.38
CA ALA A 9 -26.10 21.79 24.98
C ALA A 9 -24.70 21.13 24.89
N LEU A 10 -24.70 19.80 24.91
CA LEU A 10 -23.54 19.02 24.55
C LEU A 10 -23.31 19.27 23.06
N LEU A 11 -22.48 20.25 22.75
CA LEU A 11 -21.86 20.40 21.44
C LEU A 11 -20.99 19.15 21.26
N MET A 12 -21.57 18.09 20.73
CA MET A 12 -20.79 17.05 20.07
C MET A 12 -20.11 17.73 18.90
N ALA A 13 -18.85 18.13 19.11
CA ALA A 13 -17.97 18.33 18.01
C ALA A 13 -17.92 16.99 17.26
N LEU A 14 -18.66 16.90 16.20
CA LEU A 14 -18.44 15.91 15.15
C LEU A 14 -17.03 16.21 14.66
N ALA A 15 -16.04 15.59 15.31
CA ALA A 15 -14.75 15.42 14.70
C ALA A 15 -15.06 14.60 13.44
N SER A 16 -15.22 15.30 12.32
CA SER A 16 -15.28 14.66 11.01
C SER A 16 -14.01 13.88 10.88
N ALA A 17 -14.10 12.55 11.01
CA ALA A 17 -13.00 11.67 10.61
C ALA A 17 -12.55 12.14 9.22
N PRO A 18 -11.23 12.25 8.97
CA PRO A 18 -10.77 12.63 7.65
C PRO A 18 -11.45 11.73 6.64
N ALA A 19 -12.11 12.33 5.66
CA ALA A 19 -12.82 11.58 4.64
C ALA A 19 -11.85 10.58 4.00
N PHE A 20 -12.31 9.37 3.67
CA PHE A 20 -11.50 8.35 2.98
C PHE A 20 -10.74 8.90 1.77
N ALA A 21 -11.31 9.91 1.09
CA ALA A 21 -10.67 10.65 0.00
C ALA A 21 -9.37 11.35 0.40
N ASP A 22 -9.27 11.86 1.66
CA ASP A 22 -8.04 12.51 2.15
C ASP A 22 -6.95 11.47 2.45
N GLN A 23 -7.29 10.33 3.03
CA GLN A 23 -6.36 9.22 3.26
C GLN A 23 -5.81 8.68 1.92
N ARG A 24 -6.67 8.51 0.92
CA ARG A 24 -6.26 8.13 -0.44
C ARG A 24 -5.35 9.19 -1.06
N GLY A 25 -5.64 10.47 -0.89
CA GLY A 25 -4.81 11.56 -1.37
C GLY A 25 -3.41 11.53 -0.75
N GLN A 26 -3.32 11.37 0.55
CA GLN A 26 -2.04 11.23 1.27
C GLN A 26 -1.27 9.98 0.84
N ALA A 27 -1.96 8.85 0.63
CA ALA A 27 -1.35 7.62 0.15
C ALA A 27 -0.76 7.79 -1.26
N LYS A 28 -1.47 8.46 -2.16
CA LYS A 28 -0.98 8.79 -3.50
C LYS A 28 0.29 9.62 -3.47
N GLU A 29 0.36 10.63 -2.61
CA GLU A 29 1.55 11.46 -2.44
C GLU A 29 2.76 10.62 -2.01
N GLN A 30 2.58 9.68 -1.08
CA GLN A 30 3.64 8.76 -0.67
C GLN A 30 4.06 7.81 -1.80
N VAL A 31 3.10 7.33 -2.59
CA VAL A 31 3.42 6.50 -3.77
C VAL A 31 4.25 7.27 -4.79
N GLU A 32 3.86 8.48 -5.12
CA GLU A 32 4.59 9.34 -6.07
C GLU A 32 6.00 9.67 -5.57
N PHE A 33 6.14 10.00 -4.30
CA PHE A 33 7.46 10.24 -3.70
C PHE A 33 8.33 8.99 -3.73
N GLY A 34 7.76 7.83 -3.43
CA GLY A 34 8.46 6.55 -3.53
C GLY A 34 8.95 6.25 -4.95
N ILE A 35 8.14 6.54 -5.97
CA ILE A 35 8.56 6.39 -7.38
C ILE A 35 9.77 7.26 -7.70
N GLN A 36 9.75 8.51 -7.26
CA GLN A 36 10.88 9.43 -7.50
C GLN A 36 12.18 8.95 -6.88
N VAL A 37 12.14 8.45 -5.64
CA VAL A 37 13.35 7.95 -4.97
C VAL A 37 13.79 6.60 -5.53
N ALA A 38 12.87 5.74 -5.96
CA ALA A 38 13.20 4.48 -6.65
C ALA A 38 13.90 4.73 -7.98
N GLN A 39 13.49 5.74 -8.73
CA GLN A 39 14.18 6.15 -9.98
C GLN A 39 15.63 6.58 -9.76
N ARG A 40 15.98 6.98 -8.55
CA ARG A 40 17.36 7.30 -8.13
C ARG A 40 18.10 6.07 -7.60
N GLY A 41 17.49 4.89 -7.61
CA GLY A 41 18.05 3.68 -7.05
C GLY A 41 17.96 3.57 -5.53
N LEU A 42 17.19 4.44 -4.88
CA LEU A 42 17.01 4.46 -3.43
C LEU A 42 15.84 3.55 -3.02
N TRP A 43 16.00 2.25 -3.23
CA TRP A 43 14.94 1.26 -3.06
C TRP A 43 14.44 1.12 -1.62
N LYS A 44 15.32 1.22 -0.63
CA LYS A 44 14.93 1.15 0.79
C LYS A 44 14.07 2.34 1.19
N GLU A 45 14.39 3.53 0.69
CA GLU A 45 13.57 4.72 0.91
C GLU A 45 12.22 4.60 0.19
N ALA A 46 12.21 4.07 -1.03
CA ALA A 46 10.97 3.81 -1.76
C ALA A 46 10.06 2.83 -1.00
N ILE A 47 10.61 1.74 -0.47
CA ILE A 47 9.87 0.79 0.38
C ILE A 47 9.25 1.49 1.57
N TYR A 48 10.01 2.31 2.28
CA TYR A 48 9.50 3.09 3.42
C TYR A 48 8.30 3.95 3.01
N ARG A 49 8.40 4.66 1.88
CA ARG A 49 7.31 5.52 1.38
C ARG A 49 6.08 4.71 0.97
N TRP A 50 6.25 3.59 0.31
CA TRP A 50 5.14 2.75 -0.10
C TRP A 50 4.51 1.95 1.05
N GLU A 51 5.30 1.55 2.05
CA GLU A 51 4.76 1.02 3.30
C GLU A 51 3.91 2.07 4.03
N ARG A 52 4.37 3.32 4.03
CA ARG A 52 3.60 4.45 4.58
C ARG A 52 2.29 4.66 3.82
N ALA A 53 2.32 4.59 2.50
CA ALA A 53 1.11 4.66 1.67
C ALA A 53 0.11 3.55 2.02
N ALA A 54 0.57 2.32 2.18
CA ALA A 54 -0.26 1.18 2.55
C ALA A 54 -0.85 1.30 3.96
N GLN A 55 -0.16 1.98 4.89
CA GLN A 55 -0.68 2.29 6.22
C GLN A 55 -1.76 3.39 6.16
N LEU A 56 -1.54 4.42 5.35
CA LEU A 56 -2.50 5.51 5.16
C LEU A 56 -3.78 5.05 4.49
N ASP A 57 -3.68 4.21 3.48
CA ASP A 57 -4.82 3.60 2.79
C ASP A 57 -4.56 2.13 2.48
N PRO A 58 -4.99 1.21 3.35
CA PRO A 58 -4.80 -0.23 3.15
C PRO A 58 -5.56 -0.82 1.95
N THR A 59 -6.40 -0.04 1.29
CA THR A 59 -7.15 -0.44 0.09
C THR A 59 -6.52 0.07 -1.21
N TYR A 60 -5.40 0.75 -1.13
CA TYR A 60 -4.73 1.32 -2.30
C TYR A 60 -3.82 0.29 -2.96
N ALA A 61 -4.34 -0.39 -3.97
CA ALA A 61 -3.65 -1.48 -4.68
C ALA A 61 -2.29 -1.06 -5.26
N ALA A 62 -2.16 0.17 -5.74
CA ALA A 62 -0.90 0.68 -6.30
C ALA A 62 0.26 0.68 -5.30
N ALA A 63 -0.01 0.96 -4.02
CA ALA A 63 1.02 0.88 -2.98
C ALA A 63 1.58 -0.54 -2.84
N PHE A 64 0.71 -1.54 -2.85
CA PHE A 64 1.10 -2.95 -2.74
C PHE A 64 1.82 -3.46 -3.98
N ASN A 65 1.39 -3.07 -5.18
CA ASN A 65 2.11 -3.43 -6.41
C ASN A 65 3.53 -2.86 -6.42
N ASN A 66 3.70 -1.60 -6.03
CA ASN A 66 5.01 -0.96 -5.96
C ASN A 66 5.89 -1.60 -4.88
N LEU A 67 5.32 -1.92 -3.71
CA LEU A 67 6.01 -2.68 -2.67
C LEU A 67 6.50 -4.03 -3.18
N ALA A 68 5.66 -4.76 -3.93
CA ALA A 68 6.01 -6.06 -4.48
C ALA A 68 7.26 -5.96 -5.38
N VAL A 69 7.27 -5.00 -6.29
CA VAL A 69 8.42 -4.74 -7.19
C VAL A 69 9.68 -4.40 -6.40
N ALA A 70 9.57 -3.56 -5.38
CA ALA A 70 10.71 -3.16 -4.56
C ALA A 70 11.23 -4.31 -3.70
N TYR A 71 10.35 -5.10 -3.08
CA TYR A 71 10.74 -6.28 -2.33
C TYR A 71 11.43 -7.31 -3.23
N GLU A 72 10.94 -7.50 -4.45
CA GLU A 72 11.58 -8.35 -5.45
C GLU A 72 12.99 -7.84 -5.77
N HIS A 73 13.15 -6.55 -6.01
CA HIS A 73 14.44 -5.93 -6.26
C HIS A 73 15.42 -6.12 -5.10
N GLU A 74 14.94 -6.04 -3.86
CA GLU A 74 15.75 -6.24 -2.65
C GLU A 74 15.92 -7.73 -2.27
N GLY A 75 15.40 -8.66 -3.06
CA GLY A 75 15.50 -10.09 -2.82
C GLY A 75 14.61 -10.60 -1.68
N GLN A 76 13.64 -9.81 -1.24
CA GLN A 76 12.67 -10.18 -0.20
C GLN A 76 11.46 -10.87 -0.85
N LEU A 77 11.66 -12.09 -1.34
CA LEU A 77 10.73 -12.76 -2.25
C LEU A 77 9.40 -13.13 -1.60
N SER A 78 9.40 -13.53 -0.32
CA SER A 78 8.16 -13.83 0.39
C SER A 78 7.29 -12.60 0.60
N LYS A 79 7.91 -11.47 0.90
CA LYS A 79 7.21 -10.17 1.02
C LYS A 79 6.70 -9.68 -0.34
N ALA A 80 7.48 -9.88 -1.40
CA ALA A 80 7.07 -9.56 -2.77
C ALA A 80 5.80 -10.33 -3.16
N ARG A 81 5.80 -11.64 -2.94
CA ARG A 81 4.63 -12.50 -3.21
C ARG A 81 3.39 -12.03 -2.45
N ALA A 82 3.50 -11.80 -1.16
CA ALA A 82 2.39 -11.34 -0.33
C ALA A 82 1.86 -9.98 -0.81
N ALA A 83 2.72 -9.07 -1.23
CA ALA A 83 2.33 -7.76 -1.74
C ALA A 83 1.62 -7.85 -3.10
N TYR A 84 2.10 -8.70 -4.03
CA TYR A 84 1.39 -8.97 -5.29
C TYR A 84 0.00 -9.56 -5.05
N GLU A 85 -0.11 -10.53 -4.17
CA GLU A 85 -1.39 -11.17 -3.81
C GLU A 85 -2.36 -10.14 -3.22
N LYS A 86 -1.87 -9.25 -2.36
CA LYS A 86 -2.68 -8.18 -1.79
C LYS A 86 -3.15 -7.20 -2.86
N ALA A 87 -2.27 -6.79 -3.77
CA ALA A 87 -2.62 -5.89 -4.86
C ALA A 87 -3.70 -6.50 -5.76
N LEU A 88 -3.59 -7.78 -6.11
CA LEU A 88 -4.60 -8.50 -6.91
C LEU A 88 -5.92 -8.73 -6.17
N ALA A 89 -5.88 -8.94 -4.84
CA ALA A 89 -7.10 -9.05 -4.04
C ALA A 89 -7.87 -7.74 -4.02
N LEU A 90 -7.16 -6.60 -4.01
CA LEU A 90 -7.76 -5.26 -4.02
C LEU A 90 -8.24 -4.83 -5.41
N ASP A 91 -7.55 -5.25 -6.46
CA ASP A 91 -7.83 -4.89 -7.86
C ASP A 91 -7.62 -6.10 -8.78
N PRO A 92 -8.60 -7.05 -8.80
CA PRO A 92 -8.43 -8.33 -9.50
C PRO A 92 -8.27 -8.22 -11.02
N ASN A 93 -8.76 -7.14 -11.61
CA ASN A 93 -8.75 -6.90 -13.05
C ASN A 93 -7.56 -6.07 -13.52
N ASN A 94 -6.63 -5.75 -12.63
CA ASN A 94 -5.44 -4.98 -12.99
C ASN A 94 -4.45 -5.85 -13.75
N SER A 95 -4.40 -5.66 -15.07
CA SER A 95 -3.54 -6.44 -15.96
C SER A 95 -2.05 -6.22 -15.69
N LEU A 96 -1.64 -5.00 -15.31
CA LEU A 96 -0.25 -4.69 -14.99
C LEU A 96 0.24 -5.47 -13.76
N VAL A 97 -0.55 -5.47 -12.70
CA VAL A 97 -0.23 -6.24 -11.48
C VAL A 97 -0.16 -7.73 -11.79
N ARG A 98 -1.09 -8.23 -12.56
CA ARG A 98 -1.12 -9.64 -12.97
C ARG A 98 0.12 -10.02 -13.79
N GLN A 99 0.49 -9.22 -14.76
CA GLN A 99 1.71 -9.44 -15.55
C GLN A 99 2.96 -9.45 -14.68
N ASN A 100 3.08 -8.47 -13.78
CA ASN A 100 4.20 -8.40 -12.85
C ASN A 100 4.27 -9.64 -11.95
N TYR A 101 3.12 -10.06 -11.43
CA TYR A 101 3.08 -11.23 -10.55
C TYR A 101 3.35 -12.54 -11.30
N ASP A 102 2.81 -12.70 -12.49
CA ASP A 102 3.04 -13.89 -13.32
C ASP A 102 4.53 -14.01 -13.69
N LEU A 103 5.17 -12.91 -14.06
CA LEU A 103 6.61 -12.87 -14.33
C LEU A 103 7.44 -13.18 -13.08
N PHE A 104 7.07 -12.60 -11.94
CA PHE A 104 7.71 -12.90 -10.66
C PHE A 104 7.66 -14.41 -10.34
N LYS A 105 6.50 -15.04 -10.46
CA LYS A 105 6.34 -16.48 -10.22
C LYS A 105 7.17 -17.30 -11.20
N GLU A 106 7.15 -16.96 -12.47
CA GLU A 106 7.91 -17.68 -13.49
C GLU A 106 9.41 -17.69 -13.18
N ILE A 107 9.97 -16.55 -12.85
CA ILE A 107 11.41 -16.40 -12.53
C ILE A 107 11.76 -17.19 -11.26
N ASN A 108 10.97 -17.06 -10.20
CA ASN A 108 11.26 -17.69 -8.92
C ASN A 108 11.02 -19.20 -8.93
N ASP A 109 10.01 -19.67 -9.62
CA ASP A 109 9.74 -21.11 -9.73
C ASP A 109 10.81 -21.83 -10.61
N ARG A 110 11.36 -21.15 -11.59
CA ARG A 110 12.52 -21.68 -12.35
C ARG A 110 13.77 -21.79 -11.49
N SER A 111 14.04 -20.78 -10.68
CA SER A 111 15.17 -20.75 -9.76
C SER A 111 15.12 -21.93 -8.77
N ASN A 112 13.95 -22.18 -8.19
CA ASN A 112 13.75 -23.28 -7.25
C ASN A 112 13.92 -24.65 -7.93
N ARG A 113 13.45 -24.83 -9.16
CA ARG A 113 13.63 -26.08 -9.91
C ARG A 113 15.08 -26.34 -10.33
N GLY A 114 15.89 -25.30 -10.46
CA GLY A 114 17.31 -25.41 -10.79
C GLY A 114 18.19 -25.82 -9.63
N SER A 115 17.77 -25.58 -8.38
CA SER A 115 18.53 -25.95 -7.17
C SER A 115 18.31 -27.39 -6.72
N ASP A 116 17.28 -28.07 -7.25
CA ASP A 116 16.97 -29.49 -6.93
C ASP A 116 17.62 -30.51 -7.88
N ARG A 117 18.57 -30.06 -8.70
CA ARG A 117 19.33 -30.93 -9.62
C ARG A 117 20.78 -31.12 -9.18
#